data_ebe78fe9349adedf662e2f70dbfb9089
#
_entry.id   ebe78fe9349adedf662e2f70dbfb9089
#
_cell.length_a   1.000
_cell.length_b   1.000
_cell.length_c   1.000
_cell.angle_alpha   90.00
_cell.angle_beta   90.00
_cell.angle_gamma   90.00
#
_symmetry.space_group_name_H-M   'P 1'
#
loop_
_entity.id
_entity.type
_entity.pdbx_description
1 polymer ?
#
loop_
_entity_poly.entity_id
_entity_poly.type
_entity_poly.pdbx_seq_one_letter_code
_entity_poly.pdbx_strand_id
1 'polypeptide(L)'
;LVGSEMCIRDSYNISLDEIQRRVLEAISRGANEVCLQGGIHPKFDENTYIDIVKSIREVSDTIHIHAFSPLEISHGANCANTDVKSYLLKLKEAGLNSLPGTAAEILDDNVREIICPDKINTNEWLNVIKAAHSIGLHTTSTMMFGHVENYYDIAKHMHELKSLQLESNGITEFVPLPYVASEAPMYLRGLSRSGPSFRESVLVHSISRIYFNESIKNIQGSWVKMGYAGLSYLLDSGINDVGGILMNETITRSAGARHGQELDLIYIKNIVESKNMKLIERNTKYDLLKEPTKANFDKLKLKLKDIN
;
A
#
# COMPACT_ATOMS: atom_id res chain seq x y z
N LEU A 1 3.26 15.53 7.88
CA LEU A 1 2.36 14.38 7.94
C LEU A 1 1.50 14.47 9.18
N VAL A 2 0.24 14.78 9.03
CA VAL A 2 -0.73 14.55 10.09
C VAL A 2 -1.07 13.06 9.99
N GLY A 3 -0.41 12.23 10.80
CA GLY A 3 -0.83 10.85 10.97
C GLY A 3 -2.27 10.87 11.47
N SER A 4 -3.16 10.05 10.90
CA SER A 4 -4.46 9.89 11.51
C SER A 4 -4.22 9.41 12.95
N GLU A 5 -4.96 9.94 13.92
CA GLU A 5 -4.88 9.51 15.33
C GLU A 5 -5.09 8.00 15.51
N MET A 6 -5.48 7.33 14.43
CA MET A 6 -5.68 5.89 14.40
C MET A 6 -4.37 5.10 14.37
N CYS A 7 -3.33 5.58 13.67
CA CYS A 7 -2.16 4.75 13.35
C CYS A 7 -0.84 5.22 13.96
N ILE A 8 -0.58 6.52 14.09
CA ILE A 8 0.73 7.04 14.55
C ILE A 8 0.58 8.29 15.42
N ARG A 9 1.49 8.45 16.39
CA ARG A 9 1.54 9.61 17.27
C ARG A 9 2.43 10.72 16.76
N ASP A 10 3.47 10.39 15.99
CA ASP A 10 4.49 11.33 15.56
C ASP A 10 4.40 11.55 14.06
N SER A 11 4.39 12.82 13.65
CA SER A 11 4.45 13.22 12.25
C SER A 11 5.82 13.81 11.93
N TYR A 12 6.30 13.56 10.72
CA TYR A 12 7.53 14.14 10.19
C TYR A 12 7.33 14.56 8.73
N ASN A 13 8.09 15.55 8.30
CA ASN A 13 8.15 15.98 6.90
C ASN A 13 9.60 15.88 6.42
N ILE A 14 9.85 15.04 5.42
CA ILE A 14 11.17 14.85 4.84
C ILE A 14 11.36 15.83 3.67
N SER A 15 12.60 16.34 3.54
CA SER A 15 12.95 17.24 2.44
C SER A 15 13.04 16.51 1.10
N LEU A 16 12.99 17.25 -0.01
CA LEU A 16 13.18 16.68 -1.35
C LEU A 16 14.56 16.02 -1.49
N ASP A 17 15.61 16.61 -0.93
CA ASP A 17 16.96 16.04 -0.93
C ASP A 17 17.00 14.67 -0.20
N GLU A 18 16.29 14.54 0.92
CA GLU A 18 16.21 13.27 1.63
C GLU A 18 15.39 12.24 0.85
N ILE A 19 14.35 12.66 0.12
CA ILE A 19 13.62 11.76 -0.80
C ILE A 19 14.57 11.26 -1.89
N GLN A 20 15.31 12.14 -2.55
CA GLN A 20 16.28 11.78 -3.57
C GLN A 20 17.34 10.81 -3.04
N ARG A 21 17.89 11.08 -1.86
CA ARG A 21 18.88 10.21 -1.21
C ARG A 21 18.32 8.80 -0.99
N ARG A 22 17.09 8.69 -0.45
CA ARG A 22 16.43 7.39 -0.24
C ARG A 22 16.13 6.66 -1.54
N VAL A 23 15.73 7.38 -2.58
CA VAL A 23 15.49 6.79 -3.91
C VAL A 23 16.79 6.23 -4.49
N LEU A 24 17.89 6.99 -4.43
CA LEU A 24 19.20 6.52 -4.89
C LEU A 24 19.69 5.30 -4.10
N GLU A 25 19.49 5.29 -2.78
CA GLU A 25 19.79 4.13 -1.93
C GLU A 25 18.96 2.91 -2.36
N ALA A 26 17.65 3.08 -2.56
CA ALA A 26 16.77 2.00 -3.00
C ALA A 26 17.19 1.44 -4.37
N ILE A 27 17.50 2.30 -5.33
CA ILE A 27 18.01 1.90 -6.66
C ILE A 27 19.33 1.12 -6.53
N SER A 28 20.26 1.60 -5.70
CA SER A 28 21.54 0.93 -5.47
C SER A 28 21.37 -0.48 -4.89
N ARG A 29 20.27 -0.71 -4.18
CA ARG A 29 19.88 -2.00 -3.60
C ARG A 29 19.02 -2.85 -4.55
N GLY A 30 18.71 -2.34 -5.74
CA GLY A 30 18.01 -3.05 -6.80
C GLY A 30 16.48 -2.87 -6.78
N ALA A 31 15.96 -1.83 -6.13
CA ALA A 31 14.54 -1.50 -6.20
C ALA A 31 14.14 -1.11 -7.62
N ASN A 32 13.00 -1.58 -8.07
CA ASN A 32 12.35 -1.22 -9.33
C ASN A 32 11.16 -0.27 -9.13
N GLU A 33 10.74 -0.08 -7.89
CA GLU A 33 9.64 0.78 -7.48
C GLU A 33 9.97 1.52 -6.19
N VAL A 34 9.46 2.74 -6.07
CA VAL A 34 9.36 3.47 -4.82
C VAL A 34 7.89 3.77 -4.52
N CYS A 35 7.46 3.44 -3.31
CA CYS A 35 6.11 3.73 -2.83
C CYS A 35 6.17 4.91 -1.85
N LEU A 36 5.43 5.98 -2.17
CA LEU A 36 5.35 7.16 -1.33
C LEU A 36 3.92 7.31 -0.82
N GLN A 37 3.81 7.33 0.48
CA GLN A 37 2.57 7.60 1.18
C GLN A 37 2.89 8.58 2.30
N GLY A 38 2.15 9.63 2.35
CA GLY A 38 2.26 10.64 3.39
C GLY A 38 0.90 10.91 4.00
N GLY A 39 0.73 12.11 4.43
CA GLY A 39 -0.54 12.64 4.87
C GLY A 39 -0.82 13.97 4.18
N ILE A 40 -1.81 14.64 4.67
CA ILE A 40 -2.11 16.01 4.30
C ILE A 40 -1.50 16.93 5.36
N HIS A 41 -1.09 18.13 4.95
CA HIS A 41 -0.54 19.12 5.86
C HIS A 41 -1.03 20.52 5.46
N PRO A 42 -1.40 21.40 6.42
CA PRO A 42 -1.92 22.74 6.11
C PRO A 42 -0.97 23.64 5.32
N LYS A 43 0.33 23.34 5.33
CA LYS A 43 1.33 24.09 4.56
C LYS A 43 1.60 23.53 3.17
N PHE A 44 0.97 22.42 2.80
CA PHE A 44 1.11 21.88 1.46
C PHE A 44 0.33 22.75 0.47
N ASP A 45 0.95 23.04 -0.63
CA ASP A 45 0.41 23.83 -1.72
C ASP A 45 0.12 22.98 -2.97
N GLU A 46 -0.26 23.62 -4.04
CA GLU A 46 -0.58 23.00 -5.32
C GLU A 46 0.59 22.21 -5.94
N ASN A 47 1.83 22.58 -5.63
CA ASN A 47 3.02 22.00 -6.22
C ASN A 47 3.66 20.90 -5.38
N THR A 48 3.35 20.82 -4.10
CA THR A 48 4.04 19.94 -3.13
C THR A 48 4.18 18.50 -3.64
N TYR A 49 3.08 17.87 -4.07
CA TYR A 49 3.14 16.49 -4.58
C TYR A 49 3.77 16.39 -5.97
N ILE A 50 3.63 17.43 -6.80
CA ILE A 50 4.25 17.51 -8.13
C ILE A 50 5.76 17.61 -7.98
N ASP A 51 6.26 18.42 -7.06
CA ASP A 51 7.69 18.61 -6.82
C ASP A 51 8.34 17.36 -6.23
N ILE A 52 7.62 16.60 -5.40
CA ILE A 52 8.07 15.27 -4.96
C ILE A 52 8.29 14.33 -6.16
N VAL A 53 7.32 14.25 -7.09
CA VAL A 53 7.46 13.40 -8.28
C VAL A 53 8.62 13.86 -9.16
N LYS A 54 8.73 15.17 -9.41
CA LYS A 54 9.83 15.76 -10.21
C LYS A 54 11.19 15.49 -9.58
N SER A 55 11.32 15.66 -8.27
CA SER A 55 12.58 15.42 -7.56
C SER A 55 13.07 13.97 -7.70
N ILE A 56 12.15 13.01 -7.74
CA ILE A 56 12.48 11.61 -8.02
C ILE A 56 12.93 11.44 -9.47
N ARG A 57 12.29 12.11 -10.43
CA ARG A 57 12.67 12.06 -11.84
C ARG A 57 14.03 12.68 -12.11
N GLU A 58 14.46 13.66 -11.32
CA GLU A 58 15.82 14.22 -11.41
C GLU A 58 16.92 13.18 -11.11
N VAL A 59 16.64 12.18 -10.31
CA VAL A 59 17.61 11.12 -9.94
C VAL A 59 17.36 9.78 -10.64
N SER A 60 16.19 9.58 -11.27
CA SER A 60 15.88 8.37 -12.02
C SER A 60 14.71 8.54 -12.99
N ASP A 61 14.98 8.35 -14.28
CA ASP A 61 13.95 8.34 -15.32
C ASP A 61 13.13 7.04 -15.34
N THR A 62 13.65 5.96 -14.75
CA THR A 62 13.12 4.59 -14.95
C THR A 62 12.44 4.00 -13.73
N ILE A 63 12.74 4.46 -12.51
CA ILE A 63 12.11 3.93 -11.29
C ILE A 63 10.59 4.11 -11.36
N HIS A 64 9.82 3.06 -11.02
CA HIS A 64 8.37 3.20 -10.94
C HIS A 64 7.98 4.01 -9.69
N ILE A 65 7.21 5.08 -9.89
CA ILE A 65 6.68 5.92 -8.81
C ILE A 65 5.24 5.51 -8.53
N HIS A 66 5.03 4.83 -7.41
CA HIS A 66 3.73 4.44 -6.87
C HIS A 66 3.38 5.39 -5.70
N ALA A 67 2.60 6.41 -5.96
CA ALA A 67 2.30 7.49 -5.02
C ALA A 67 0.97 8.12 -5.44
N PHE A 68 0.42 8.68 -4.62
CA PHE A 68 -0.14 9.18 -3.47
C PHE A 68 -1.52 8.55 -3.21
N SER A 69 -1.98 8.50 -1.98
CA SER A 69 -3.33 8.01 -1.66
C SER A 69 -4.42 8.89 -2.27
N PRO A 70 -5.66 8.40 -2.46
CA PRO A 70 -6.79 9.23 -2.86
C PRO A 70 -7.02 10.46 -1.97
N LEU A 71 -6.73 10.36 -0.68
CA LEU A 71 -6.78 11.50 0.24
C LEU A 71 -5.79 12.61 -0.15
N GLU A 72 -4.54 12.23 -0.44
CA GLU A 72 -3.48 13.17 -0.84
C GLU A 72 -3.77 13.80 -2.21
N ILE A 73 -4.28 13.00 -3.15
CA ILE A 73 -4.70 13.50 -4.48
C ILE A 73 -5.84 14.50 -4.35
N SER A 74 -6.87 14.21 -3.54
CA SER A 74 -7.98 15.11 -3.29
C SER A 74 -7.50 16.41 -2.64
N HIS A 75 -6.59 16.30 -1.66
CA HIS A 75 -5.99 17.47 -1.01
C HIS A 75 -5.19 18.34 -2.00
N GLY A 76 -4.33 17.73 -2.82
CA GLY A 76 -3.56 18.46 -3.84
C GLY A 76 -4.41 19.14 -4.89
N ALA A 77 -5.49 18.48 -5.35
CA ALA A 77 -6.46 19.07 -6.27
C ALA A 77 -7.17 20.30 -5.65
N ASN A 78 -7.55 20.21 -4.38
CA ASN A 78 -8.15 21.30 -3.63
C ASN A 78 -7.17 22.48 -3.47
N CYS A 79 -5.91 22.22 -3.12
CA CYS A 79 -4.87 23.26 -3.04
C CYS A 79 -4.63 23.95 -4.39
N ALA A 80 -4.69 23.18 -5.48
CA ALA A 80 -4.54 23.68 -6.85
C ALA A 80 -5.82 24.34 -7.41
N ASN A 81 -6.90 24.38 -6.64
CA ASN A 81 -8.23 24.87 -7.07
C ASN A 81 -8.66 24.29 -8.44
N THR A 82 -8.50 22.96 -8.61
CA THR A 82 -8.79 22.24 -9.84
C THR A 82 -9.54 20.93 -9.56
N ASP A 83 -10.08 20.31 -10.58
CA ASP A 83 -10.66 18.97 -10.43
C ASP A 83 -9.59 17.89 -10.31
N VAL A 84 -9.96 16.76 -9.70
CA VAL A 84 -9.08 15.61 -9.44
C VAL A 84 -8.41 15.08 -10.71
N LYS A 85 -9.16 14.98 -11.83
CA LYS A 85 -8.63 14.46 -13.08
C LYS A 85 -7.56 15.36 -13.67
N SER A 86 -7.77 16.67 -13.66
CA SER A 86 -6.81 17.67 -14.13
C SER A 86 -5.55 17.66 -13.27
N TYR A 87 -5.69 17.49 -11.95
CA TYR A 87 -4.56 17.37 -11.05
C TYR A 87 -3.76 16.08 -11.29
N LEU A 88 -4.43 14.95 -11.46
CA LEU A 88 -3.81 13.67 -11.81
C LEU A 88 -3.07 13.70 -13.14
N LEU A 89 -3.57 14.44 -14.15
CA LEU A 89 -2.85 14.64 -15.40
C LEU A 89 -1.53 15.38 -15.19
N LYS A 90 -1.49 16.43 -14.36
CA LYS A 90 -0.25 17.16 -14.00
C LYS A 90 0.75 16.22 -13.30
N LEU A 91 0.28 15.39 -12.38
CA LEU A 91 1.14 14.40 -11.70
C LEU A 91 1.68 13.34 -12.68
N LYS A 92 0.85 12.87 -13.60
CA LYS A 92 1.25 11.92 -14.65
C LYS A 92 2.29 12.53 -15.58
N GLU A 93 2.11 13.77 -16.00
CA GLU A 93 3.09 14.53 -16.80
C GLU A 93 4.40 14.74 -16.05
N ALA A 94 4.33 14.96 -14.73
CA ALA A 94 5.53 15.04 -13.87
C ALA A 94 6.26 13.69 -13.73
N GLY A 95 5.60 12.56 -14.08
CA GLY A 95 6.22 11.23 -14.07
C GLY A 95 5.61 10.21 -13.11
N LEU A 96 4.44 10.48 -12.51
CA LEU A 96 3.71 9.51 -11.68
C LEU A 96 3.27 8.30 -12.53
N ASN A 97 3.43 7.08 -12.01
CA ASN A 97 3.13 5.85 -12.74
C ASN A 97 1.88 5.12 -12.26
N SER A 98 1.59 5.13 -10.98
CA SER A 98 0.40 4.48 -10.39
C SER A 98 0.09 5.04 -9.01
N LEU A 99 -1.12 4.75 -8.48
CA LEU A 99 -1.54 5.20 -7.17
C LEU A 99 -1.77 4.02 -6.20
N PRO A 100 -1.33 4.12 -4.95
CA PRO A 100 -1.78 3.22 -3.89
C PRO A 100 -3.25 3.48 -3.55
N GLY A 101 -4.05 2.44 -3.48
CA GLY A 101 -5.45 2.49 -3.02
C GLY A 101 -5.54 2.51 -1.49
N THR A 102 -4.66 3.26 -0.84
CA THR A 102 -4.63 3.46 0.61
C THR A 102 -5.59 4.55 1.05
N ALA A 103 -5.65 4.83 2.36
CA ALA A 103 -6.67 5.68 2.96
C ALA A 103 -8.13 5.23 2.71
N ALA A 104 -8.33 4.04 2.14
CA ALA A 104 -9.64 3.40 2.01
C ALA A 104 -10.18 2.96 3.38
N GLU A 105 -9.33 2.43 4.21
CA GLU A 105 -9.64 1.79 5.50
C GLU A 105 -10.79 0.79 5.33
N ILE A 106 -12.03 1.21 5.57
CA ILE A 106 -13.28 0.56 5.15
C ILE A 106 -14.10 1.56 4.33
N LEU A 107 -14.60 1.17 3.16
CA LEU A 107 -15.46 1.97 2.28
C LEU A 107 -16.92 1.86 2.74
N ASP A 108 -17.18 2.30 3.96
CA ASP A 108 -18.47 2.52 4.59
C ASP A 108 -18.41 3.78 5.44
N ASP A 109 -19.25 4.77 5.14
CA ASP A 109 -19.12 6.08 5.77
C ASP A 109 -19.49 6.06 7.27
N ASN A 110 -20.34 5.14 7.73
CA ASN A 110 -20.60 5.00 9.17
C ASN A 110 -19.35 4.52 9.93
N VAL A 111 -18.60 3.60 9.33
CA VAL A 111 -17.33 3.15 9.91
C VAL A 111 -16.28 4.26 9.80
N ARG A 112 -16.21 4.97 8.67
CA ARG A 112 -15.24 6.06 8.43
C ARG A 112 -15.43 7.23 9.41
N GLU A 113 -16.66 7.59 9.74
CA GLU A 113 -16.96 8.62 10.76
C GLU A 113 -16.37 8.29 12.13
N ILE A 114 -16.21 7.00 12.45
CA ILE A 114 -15.62 6.55 13.73
C ILE A 114 -14.09 6.54 13.65
N ILE A 115 -13.53 6.00 12.55
CA ILE A 115 -12.10 5.69 12.49
C ILE A 115 -11.26 6.78 11.84
N CYS A 116 -11.83 7.58 10.94
CA CYS A 116 -11.13 8.60 10.17
C CYS A 116 -12.07 9.74 9.69
N PRO A 117 -12.74 10.46 10.62
CA PRO A 117 -13.73 11.48 10.28
C PRO A 117 -13.16 12.67 9.48
N ASP A 118 -11.87 12.86 9.54
CA ASP A 118 -11.10 13.91 8.86
C ASP A 118 -10.61 13.51 7.47
N LYS A 119 -10.90 12.27 7.03
CA LYS A 119 -10.56 11.80 5.69
C LYS A 119 -11.75 11.94 4.73
N ILE A 120 -11.44 11.89 3.43
CA ILE A 120 -12.45 11.86 2.37
C ILE A 120 -13.45 10.71 2.55
N ASN A 121 -14.70 10.90 2.16
CA ASN A 121 -15.74 9.89 2.24
C ASN A 121 -15.58 8.80 1.16
N THR A 122 -16.40 7.75 1.21
CA THR A 122 -16.37 6.62 0.28
C THR A 122 -16.51 7.06 -1.17
N ASN A 123 -17.48 7.93 -1.48
CA ASN A 123 -17.69 8.39 -2.85
C ASN A 123 -16.53 9.23 -3.39
N GLU A 124 -15.97 10.10 -2.56
CA GLU A 124 -14.78 10.89 -2.93
C GLU A 124 -13.58 9.98 -3.21
N TRP A 125 -13.36 8.97 -2.39
CA TRP A 125 -12.31 7.98 -2.60
C TRP A 125 -12.48 7.23 -3.93
N LEU A 126 -13.68 6.71 -4.19
CA LEU A 126 -14.02 6.02 -5.45
C LEU A 126 -13.84 6.93 -6.67
N ASN A 127 -14.24 8.20 -6.56
CA ASN A 127 -14.11 9.16 -7.66
C ASN A 127 -12.64 9.45 -8.02
N VAL A 128 -11.74 9.53 -7.03
CA VAL A 128 -10.29 9.68 -7.30
C VAL A 128 -9.76 8.47 -8.07
N ILE A 129 -10.12 7.25 -7.65
CA ILE A 129 -9.68 6.02 -8.34
C ILE A 129 -10.26 5.95 -9.77
N LYS A 130 -11.54 6.27 -9.96
CA LYS A 130 -12.15 6.33 -11.30
C LYS A 130 -11.46 7.36 -12.19
N ALA A 131 -11.13 8.54 -11.66
CA ALA A 131 -10.41 9.56 -12.39
C ALA A 131 -9.01 9.07 -12.80
N ALA A 132 -8.27 8.41 -11.90
CA ALA A 132 -6.98 7.81 -12.21
C ALA A 132 -7.08 6.76 -13.34
N HIS A 133 -8.03 5.83 -13.25
CA HIS A 133 -8.24 4.82 -14.27
C HIS A 133 -8.62 5.45 -15.62
N SER A 134 -9.43 6.52 -15.63
CA SER A 134 -9.88 7.20 -16.86
C SER A 134 -8.74 7.81 -17.68
N ILE A 135 -7.58 8.06 -17.05
CA ILE A 135 -6.37 8.58 -17.70
C ILE A 135 -5.27 7.52 -17.85
N GLY A 136 -5.59 6.26 -17.58
CA GLY A 136 -4.69 5.12 -17.73
C GLY A 136 -3.64 4.98 -16.63
N LEU A 137 -3.87 5.56 -15.43
CA LEU A 137 -3.11 5.24 -14.23
C LEU A 137 -3.76 4.05 -13.52
N HIS A 138 -2.99 2.99 -13.29
CA HIS A 138 -3.43 1.85 -12.48
C HIS A 138 -3.37 2.16 -11.00
N THR A 139 -4.14 1.43 -10.21
CA THR A 139 -4.13 1.58 -8.74
C THR A 139 -4.04 0.22 -8.06
N THR A 140 -3.55 0.20 -6.83
CA THR A 140 -3.81 -0.91 -5.92
C THR A 140 -5.13 -0.69 -5.18
N SER A 141 -5.52 -1.61 -4.32
CA SER A 141 -6.63 -1.44 -3.39
C SER A 141 -6.28 -2.07 -2.04
N THR A 142 -6.67 -1.42 -0.95
CA THR A 142 -6.42 -1.89 0.41
C THR A 142 -7.70 -1.92 1.21
N MET A 143 -7.74 -2.77 2.23
CA MET A 143 -8.75 -2.76 3.28
C MET A 143 -8.04 -2.93 4.62
N MET A 144 -8.32 -2.09 5.60
CA MET A 144 -7.89 -2.32 6.97
C MET A 144 -9.06 -2.92 7.76
N PHE A 145 -8.83 -4.04 8.42
CA PHE A 145 -9.88 -4.77 9.14
C PHE A 145 -9.40 -5.21 10.53
N GLY A 146 -10.34 -5.45 11.44
CA GLY A 146 -10.05 -5.87 12.81
C GLY A 146 -10.13 -4.73 13.83
N HIS A 147 -10.79 -3.59 13.51
CA HIS A 147 -10.90 -2.43 14.42
C HIS A 147 -12.31 -2.26 15.00
N VAL A 148 -13.29 -1.66 14.27
CA VAL A 148 -14.67 -1.42 14.75
C VAL A 148 -15.73 -1.99 13.81
N GLU A 149 -15.33 -2.33 12.61
CA GLU A 149 -16.18 -2.88 11.55
C GLU A 149 -16.72 -4.25 11.91
N ASN A 150 -17.78 -4.63 11.26
CA ASN A 150 -18.36 -5.96 11.26
C ASN A 150 -18.24 -6.63 9.88
N TYR A 151 -18.67 -7.88 9.75
CA TYR A 151 -18.53 -8.63 8.49
C TYR A 151 -19.36 -8.05 7.33
N TYR A 152 -20.46 -7.36 7.63
CA TYR A 152 -21.24 -6.68 6.59
C TYR A 152 -20.46 -5.50 5.99
N ASP A 153 -19.75 -4.73 6.81
CA ASP A 153 -18.94 -3.60 6.37
C ASP A 153 -17.76 -4.08 5.53
N ILE A 154 -17.12 -5.21 5.89
CA ILE A 154 -16.10 -5.88 5.08
C ILE A 154 -16.68 -6.30 3.71
N ALA A 155 -17.85 -6.94 3.70
CA ALA A 155 -18.49 -7.38 2.47
C ALA A 155 -18.87 -6.19 1.57
N LYS A 156 -19.37 -5.10 2.14
CA LYS A 156 -19.68 -3.86 1.43
C LYS A 156 -18.44 -3.24 0.82
N HIS A 157 -17.34 -3.11 1.58
CA HIS A 157 -16.06 -2.63 1.06
C HIS A 157 -15.59 -3.44 -0.16
N MET A 158 -15.63 -4.77 -0.07
CA MET A 158 -15.23 -5.64 -1.17
C MET A 158 -16.17 -5.49 -2.37
N HIS A 159 -17.47 -5.24 -2.14
CA HIS A 159 -18.46 -5.00 -3.19
C HIS A 159 -18.18 -3.68 -3.94
N GLU A 160 -17.86 -2.60 -3.23
CA GLU A 160 -17.48 -1.32 -3.83
C GLU A 160 -16.25 -1.48 -4.73
N LEU A 161 -15.20 -2.17 -4.26
CA LEU A 161 -14.00 -2.42 -5.05
C LEU A 161 -14.27 -3.30 -6.27
N LYS A 162 -15.11 -4.35 -6.14
CA LYS A 162 -15.46 -5.20 -7.27
C LYS A 162 -16.27 -4.45 -8.32
N SER A 163 -17.23 -3.63 -7.89
CA SER A 163 -18.05 -2.79 -8.78
C SER A 163 -17.16 -1.80 -9.54
N LEU A 164 -16.25 -1.13 -8.84
CA LEU A 164 -15.27 -0.23 -9.44
C LEU A 164 -14.37 -0.95 -10.45
N GLN A 165 -13.88 -2.16 -10.13
CA GLN A 165 -13.04 -2.94 -11.02
C GLN A 165 -13.78 -3.38 -12.29
N LEU A 166 -15.04 -3.78 -12.17
CA LEU A 166 -15.87 -4.15 -13.32
C LEU A 166 -16.17 -2.94 -14.23
N GLU A 167 -16.22 -1.74 -13.67
CA GLU A 167 -16.43 -0.50 -14.41
C GLU A 167 -15.16 -0.03 -15.14
N SER A 168 -14.00 -0.08 -14.49
CA SER A 168 -12.78 0.62 -14.93
C SER A 168 -11.57 -0.27 -15.21
N ASN A 169 -11.55 -1.48 -14.69
CA ASN A 169 -10.49 -2.50 -14.86
C ASN A 169 -9.05 -2.00 -14.59
N GLY A 170 -8.89 -1.09 -13.62
CA GLY A 170 -7.60 -0.45 -13.31
C GLY A 170 -6.95 -0.91 -12.01
N ILE A 171 -7.64 -1.70 -11.18
CA ILE A 171 -7.09 -2.23 -9.92
C ILE A 171 -6.19 -3.43 -10.22
N THR A 172 -4.92 -3.35 -9.79
CA THR A 172 -3.92 -4.39 -10.02
C THR A 172 -3.91 -5.46 -8.95
N GLU A 173 -4.23 -5.09 -7.70
CA GLU A 173 -4.22 -6.00 -6.55
C GLU A 173 -5.15 -5.54 -5.43
N PHE A 174 -5.50 -6.47 -4.56
CA PHE A 174 -6.17 -6.21 -3.30
C PHE A 174 -5.29 -6.66 -2.12
N VAL A 175 -5.12 -5.77 -1.14
CA VAL A 175 -4.29 -6.00 0.05
C VAL A 175 -5.12 -5.89 1.32
N PRO A 176 -5.58 -7.00 1.90
CA PRO A 176 -6.17 -7.00 3.23
C PRO A 176 -5.11 -6.73 4.30
N LEU A 177 -5.29 -5.71 5.10
CA LEU A 177 -4.35 -5.26 6.13
C LEU A 177 -4.94 -5.47 7.52
N PRO A 178 -4.51 -6.49 8.28
CA PRO A 178 -4.89 -6.63 9.68
C PRO A 178 -4.54 -5.37 10.49
N TYR A 179 -5.49 -4.88 11.27
CA TYR A 179 -5.26 -3.76 12.18
C TYR A 179 -4.26 -4.14 13.27
N VAL A 180 -3.20 -3.35 13.41
CA VAL A 180 -2.19 -3.48 14.47
C VAL A 180 -2.52 -2.50 15.57
N ALA A 181 -2.97 -3.00 16.71
CA ALA A 181 -3.62 -2.20 17.74
C ALA A 181 -2.69 -1.74 18.87
N SER A 182 -1.59 -2.46 19.15
CA SER A 182 -0.86 -2.31 20.43
C SER A 182 -0.43 -0.89 20.78
N GLU A 183 -0.05 -0.09 19.79
CA GLU A 183 0.35 1.31 19.96
C GLU A 183 -0.63 2.30 19.31
N ALA A 184 -1.73 1.80 18.75
CA ALA A 184 -2.69 2.65 18.07
C ALA A 184 -3.50 3.48 19.08
N PRO A 185 -3.57 4.81 18.94
CA PRO A 185 -4.27 5.70 19.87
C PRO A 185 -5.74 5.30 20.09
N MET A 186 -6.40 4.84 19.05
CA MET A 186 -7.80 4.41 19.12
C MET A 186 -7.99 3.20 20.04
N TYR A 187 -7.11 2.20 19.95
CA TYR A 187 -7.13 1.05 20.84
C TYR A 187 -6.78 1.44 22.28
N LEU A 188 -5.77 2.28 22.47
CA LEU A 188 -5.37 2.74 23.80
C LEU A 188 -6.46 3.55 24.52
N ARG A 189 -7.37 4.16 23.76
CA ARG A 189 -8.57 4.86 24.27
C ARG A 189 -9.78 3.91 24.48
N GLY A 190 -9.66 2.63 24.15
CA GLY A 190 -10.76 1.66 24.24
C GLY A 190 -11.85 1.82 23.18
N LEU A 191 -11.54 2.47 22.04
CA LEU A 191 -12.47 2.76 20.95
C LEU A 191 -12.40 1.74 19.81
N SER A 192 -11.52 0.76 19.88
CA SER A 192 -11.42 -0.34 18.91
C SER A 192 -11.10 -1.65 19.60
N ARG A 193 -11.32 -2.76 18.90
CA ARG A 193 -10.83 -4.07 19.34
C ARG A 193 -9.32 -4.22 19.12
N SER A 194 -8.72 -5.27 19.65
CA SER A 194 -7.26 -5.53 19.65
C SER A 194 -6.70 -6.04 18.31
N GLY A 195 -7.39 -5.83 17.21
CA GLY A 195 -7.07 -6.41 15.91
C GLY A 195 -7.85 -7.70 15.64
N PRO A 196 -7.74 -8.25 14.43
CA PRO A 196 -8.38 -9.50 14.06
C PRO A 196 -7.66 -10.70 14.69
N SER A 197 -8.38 -11.79 14.94
CA SER A 197 -7.76 -13.06 15.24
C SER A 197 -7.01 -13.60 14.02
N PHE A 198 -6.07 -14.53 14.24
CA PHE A 198 -5.38 -15.20 13.14
C PHE A 198 -6.37 -15.91 12.19
N ARG A 199 -7.37 -16.60 12.76
CA ARG A 199 -8.43 -17.26 11.96
C ARG A 199 -9.21 -16.25 11.12
N GLU A 200 -9.55 -15.10 11.67
CA GLU A 200 -10.26 -14.02 10.94
C GLU A 200 -9.40 -13.51 9.79
N SER A 201 -8.10 -13.30 10.02
CA SER A 201 -7.17 -12.91 8.96
C SER A 201 -7.12 -13.92 7.81
N VAL A 202 -7.04 -15.22 8.13
CA VAL A 202 -7.07 -16.29 7.11
C VAL A 202 -8.39 -16.28 6.36
N LEU A 203 -9.53 -16.15 7.05
CA LEU A 203 -10.86 -16.12 6.42
C LEU A 203 -11.03 -14.92 5.49
N VAL A 204 -10.59 -13.73 5.89
CA VAL A 204 -10.67 -12.53 5.05
C VAL A 204 -9.91 -12.71 3.74
N HIS A 205 -8.69 -13.25 3.78
CA HIS A 205 -7.91 -13.52 2.56
C HIS A 205 -8.55 -14.58 1.66
N SER A 206 -9.04 -15.68 2.27
CA SER A 206 -9.71 -16.75 1.53
C SER A 206 -10.99 -16.28 0.86
N ILE A 207 -11.81 -15.53 1.59
CA ILE A 207 -13.07 -14.97 1.06
C ILE A 207 -12.75 -13.93 -0.03
N SER A 208 -11.73 -13.11 0.15
CA SER A 208 -11.28 -12.17 -0.90
C SER A 208 -10.92 -12.90 -2.20
N ARG A 209 -10.19 -14.01 -2.11
CA ARG A 209 -9.86 -14.84 -3.29
C ARG A 209 -11.12 -15.34 -3.98
N ILE A 210 -12.07 -15.89 -3.23
CA ILE A 210 -13.31 -16.43 -3.78
C ILE A 210 -14.18 -15.31 -4.37
N TYR A 211 -14.33 -14.21 -3.66
CA TYR A 211 -15.24 -13.13 -4.03
C TYR A 211 -14.73 -12.35 -5.24
N PHE A 212 -13.46 -11.98 -5.27
CA PHE A 212 -12.88 -11.25 -6.39
C PHE A 212 -12.65 -12.14 -7.60
N ASN A 213 -12.25 -13.40 -7.40
CA ASN A 213 -12.03 -14.39 -8.47
C ASN A 213 -11.25 -13.76 -9.65
N GLU A 214 -11.87 -13.68 -10.84
CA GLU A 214 -11.24 -13.11 -12.04
C GLU A 214 -11.25 -11.57 -12.09
N SER A 215 -12.04 -10.90 -11.25
CA SER A 215 -12.13 -9.42 -11.30
C SER A 215 -10.86 -8.75 -10.74
N ILE A 216 -10.38 -9.15 -9.58
CA ILE A 216 -9.09 -8.72 -9.02
C ILE A 216 -8.27 -9.98 -8.75
N LYS A 217 -7.36 -10.29 -9.67
CA LYS A 217 -6.63 -11.56 -9.70
C LYS A 217 -5.57 -11.69 -8.62
N ASN A 218 -5.04 -10.56 -8.15
CA ASN A 218 -3.92 -10.56 -7.22
C ASN A 218 -4.39 -10.19 -5.82
N ILE A 219 -4.21 -11.12 -4.89
CA ILE A 219 -4.46 -10.92 -3.46
C ILE A 219 -3.13 -11.01 -2.75
N GLN A 220 -2.73 -9.88 -2.14
CA GLN A 220 -1.45 -9.78 -1.44
C GLN A 220 -1.61 -10.12 0.04
N GLY A 221 -0.69 -10.89 0.58
CA GLY A 221 -0.53 -11.10 2.01
C GLY A 221 0.54 -10.17 2.58
N SER A 222 0.20 -9.34 3.56
CA SER A 222 1.16 -8.44 4.21
C SER A 222 2.03 -9.19 5.22
N TRP A 223 3.27 -9.52 4.83
CA TRP A 223 4.23 -10.16 5.73
C TRP A 223 4.60 -9.29 6.94
N VAL A 224 4.58 -7.97 6.79
CA VAL A 224 4.85 -7.02 7.87
C VAL A 224 3.85 -7.17 9.01
N LYS A 225 2.60 -7.49 8.69
CA LYS A 225 1.52 -7.65 9.66
C LYS A 225 1.34 -9.10 10.13
N MET A 226 1.54 -10.06 9.23
CA MET A 226 1.28 -11.47 9.49
C MET A 226 2.52 -12.27 9.92
N GLY A 227 3.71 -11.72 9.69
CA GLY A 227 4.96 -12.45 9.85
C GLY A 227 5.13 -13.59 8.84
N TYR A 228 6.28 -14.22 8.85
CA TYR A 228 6.58 -15.32 7.91
C TYR A 228 5.67 -16.54 8.10
N ALA A 229 5.38 -16.92 9.35
CA ALA A 229 4.49 -18.03 9.65
C ALA A 229 3.07 -17.75 9.15
N GLY A 230 2.55 -16.54 9.41
CA GLY A 230 1.24 -16.12 8.90
C GLY A 230 1.19 -16.14 7.38
N LEU A 231 2.23 -15.61 6.71
CA LEU A 231 2.31 -15.62 5.25
C LEU A 231 2.26 -17.03 4.66
N SER A 232 2.93 -18.01 5.31
CA SER A 232 2.86 -19.42 4.90
C SER A 232 1.44 -19.97 4.91
N TYR A 233 0.63 -19.64 5.93
CA TYR A 233 -0.78 -20.03 5.97
C TYR A 233 -1.63 -19.29 4.93
N LEU A 234 -1.33 -18.01 4.68
CA LEU A 234 -2.05 -17.22 3.67
C LEU A 234 -1.83 -17.75 2.25
N LEU A 235 -0.63 -18.28 1.94
CA LEU A 235 -0.36 -18.94 0.66
C LEU A 235 -1.30 -20.15 0.43
N ASP A 236 -1.56 -20.93 1.47
CA ASP A 236 -2.55 -22.03 1.42
C ASP A 236 -4.00 -21.50 1.37
N SER A 237 -4.20 -20.23 1.67
CA SER A 237 -5.52 -19.59 1.82
C SER A 237 -5.91 -18.68 0.65
N GLY A 238 -5.14 -18.74 -0.45
CA GLY A 238 -5.52 -18.09 -1.71
C GLY A 238 -4.80 -16.80 -2.06
N ILE A 239 -3.80 -16.34 -1.29
CA ILE A 239 -2.93 -15.26 -1.76
C ILE A 239 -2.01 -15.78 -2.88
N ASN A 240 -1.62 -14.90 -3.78
CA ASN A 240 -0.64 -15.15 -4.84
C ASN A 240 0.43 -14.06 -4.92
N ASP A 241 0.45 -13.16 -3.96
CA ASP A 241 1.45 -12.10 -3.83
C ASP A 241 1.90 -11.99 -2.37
N VAL A 242 3.19 -11.86 -2.16
CA VAL A 242 3.80 -11.76 -0.82
C VAL A 242 4.28 -10.34 -0.49
N GLY A 243 3.97 -9.39 -1.38
CA GLY A 243 4.41 -8.00 -1.25
C GLY A 243 5.86 -7.78 -1.64
N GLY A 244 6.29 -6.53 -1.54
CA GLY A 244 7.67 -6.12 -1.84
C GLY A 244 8.62 -6.40 -0.68
N ILE A 245 9.92 -6.31 -0.97
CA ILE A 245 10.99 -6.52 0.01
C ILE A 245 10.93 -5.48 1.13
N LEU A 246 10.50 -4.27 0.84
CA LEU A 246 10.51 -3.08 1.68
C LEU A 246 11.90 -2.78 2.28
N MET A 247 12.31 -1.53 2.26
CA MET A 247 13.62 -1.15 2.79
C MET A 247 13.51 -0.20 3.99
N ASN A 248 12.34 0.41 4.18
CA ASN A 248 12.15 1.43 5.21
C ASN A 248 10.65 1.55 5.59
N GLU A 249 10.02 0.43 5.93
CA GLU A 249 8.64 0.43 6.42
C GLU A 249 8.63 0.84 7.90
N THR A 250 8.09 2.02 8.21
CA THR A 250 8.06 2.58 9.56
C THR A 250 6.65 2.67 10.15
N ILE A 251 5.61 2.74 9.31
CA ILE A 251 4.22 2.98 9.74
C ILE A 251 3.69 1.82 10.58
N THR A 252 3.81 0.60 10.08
CA THR A 252 3.33 -0.60 10.79
C THR A 252 4.12 -0.86 12.07
N ARG A 253 5.43 -0.56 12.05
CA ARG A 253 6.28 -0.64 13.23
C ARG A 253 5.88 0.38 14.30
N SER A 254 5.57 1.62 13.91
CA SER A 254 5.08 2.65 14.83
C SER A 254 3.75 2.29 15.47
N ALA A 255 2.94 1.46 14.81
CA ALA A 255 1.71 0.88 15.36
C ALA A 255 1.94 -0.34 16.28
N GLY A 256 3.21 -0.78 16.46
CA GLY A 256 3.60 -1.86 17.35
C GLY A 256 3.83 -3.23 16.69
N ALA A 257 3.93 -3.31 15.37
CA ALA A 257 4.27 -4.55 14.68
C ALA A 257 5.73 -4.99 14.94
N ARG A 258 5.95 -6.31 14.99
CA ARG A 258 7.23 -6.91 15.41
C ARG A 258 7.97 -7.69 14.31
N HIS A 259 7.46 -7.71 13.08
CA HIS A 259 7.93 -8.61 12.02
C HIS A 259 9.06 -8.07 11.13
N GLY A 260 9.69 -6.97 11.50
CA GLY A 260 10.83 -6.41 10.79
C GLY A 260 10.46 -5.36 9.73
N GLN A 261 11.49 -4.79 9.11
CA GLN A 261 11.38 -3.70 8.13
C GLN A 261 11.78 -4.15 6.73
N GLU A 262 12.45 -5.27 6.61
CA GLU A 262 12.97 -5.82 5.36
C GLU A 262 12.71 -7.32 5.28
N LEU A 263 12.32 -7.78 4.10
CA LEU A 263 12.00 -9.17 3.82
C LEU A 263 13.27 -9.97 3.50
N ASP A 264 13.48 -11.10 4.17
CA ASP A 264 14.50 -12.06 3.76
C ASP A 264 14.00 -12.91 2.58
N LEU A 265 14.53 -12.60 1.38
CA LEU A 265 14.17 -13.29 0.14
C LEU A 265 14.44 -14.79 0.17
N ILE A 266 15.52 -15.23 0.83
CA ILE A 266 15.85 -16.65 0.92
C ILE A 266 14.79 -17.38 1.75
N TYR A 267 14.38 -16.76 2.83
CA TYR A 267 13.37 -17.33 3.71
C TYR A 267 12.01 -17.42 3.01
N ILE A 268 11.59 -16.35 2.29
CA ILE A 268 10.35 -16.35 1.50
C ILE A 268 10.42 -17.39 0.38
N LYS A 269 11.54 -17.49 -0.32
CA LYS A 269 11.71 -18.52 -1.37
C LYS A 269 11.47 -19.91 -0.79
N ASN A 270 12.08 -20.23 0.35
CA ASN A 270 11.90 -21.54 0.99
C ASN A 270 10.44 -21.79 1.40
N ILE A 271 9.74 -20.79 1.91
CA ILE A 271 8.31 -20.91 2.25
C ILE A 271 7.50 -21.21 0.98
N VAL A 272 7.68 -20.43 -0.09
CA VAL A 272 6.94 -20.57 -1.35
C VAL A 272 7.20 -21.94 -1.99
N GLU A 273 8.47 -22.36 -2.06
CA GLU A 273 8.87 -23.66 -2.62
C GLU A 273 8.34 -24.84 -1.78
N SER A 274 8.25 -24.71 -0.45
CA SER A 274 7.66 -25.73 0.42
C SER A 274 6.16 -25.98 0.14
N LYS A 275 5.51 -25.03 -0.54
CA LYS A 275 4.11 -25.13 -0.99
C LYS A 275 3.97 -25.60 -2.44
N ASN A 276 5.04 -26.08 -3.07
CA ASN A 276 5.09 -26.43 -4.50
C ASN A 276 4.73 -25.24 -5.42
N MET A 277 5.01 -24.02 -4.97
CA MET A 277 4.83 -22.79 -5.72
C MET A 277 6.19 -22.25 -6.19
N LYS A 278 6.16 -21.36 -7.18
CA LYS A 278 7.36 -20.64 -7.65
C LYS A 278 7.31 -19.19 -7.20
N LEU A 279 8.42 -18.69 -6.66
CA LEU A 279 8.59 -17.27 -6.39
C LEU A 279 9.06 -16.57 -7.67
N ILE A 280 8.31 -15.58 -8.13
CA ILE A 280 8.61 -14.80 -9.34
C ILE A 280 8.60 -13.32 -8.97
N GLU A 281 9.60 -12.58 -9.45
CA GLU A 281 9.62 -11.13 -9.34
C GLU A 281 8.63 -10.51 -10.34
N ARG A 282 7.86 -9.54 -9.90
CA ARG A 282 6.89 -8.81 -10.71
C ARG A 282 7.12 -7.30 -10.61
N ASN A 283 6.62 -6.54 -11.57
CA ASN A 283 6.46 -5.09 -11.45
C ASN A 283 5.06 -4.74 -10.90
N THR A 284 4.79 -3.45 -10.73
CA THR A 284 3.50 -2.93 -10.21
C THR A 284 2.30 -3.27 -11.09
N LYS A 285 2.52 -3.48 -12.39
CA LYS A 285 1.46 -3.89 -13.34
C LYS A 285 1.30 -5.41 -13.43
N TYR A 286 2.03 -6.16 -12.62
CA TYR A 286 2.04 -7.62 -12.64
C TYR A 286 2.61 -8.25 -13.90
N ASP A 287 3.45 -7.52 -14.63
CA ASP A 287 4.33 -8.16 -15.61
C ASP A 287 5.38 -8.98 -14.87
N LEU A 288 5.47 -10.27 -15.19
CA LEU A 288 6.42 -11.19 -14.57
C LEU A 288 7.81 -10.92 -15.12
N LEU A 289 8.77 -10.61 -14.26
CA LEU A 289 10.10 -10.21 -14.67
C LEU A 289 11.05 -11.39 -14.75
N LYS A 290 11.36 -12.04 -13.63
CA LYS A 290 12.33 -13.17 -13.57
C LYS A 290 12.08 -14.01 -12.31
N GLU A 291 12.50 -15.29 -12.39
CA GLU A 291 12.74 -16.05 -11.16
C GLU A 291 13.96 -15.44 -10.45
N PRO A 292 13.88 -15.15 -9.14
CA PRO A 292 15.01 -14.64 -8.38
C PRO A 292 16.16 -15.65 -8.45
N THR A 293 17.27 -15.27 -9.06
CA THR A 293 18.46 -16.14 -9.19
C THR A 293 19.33 -16.06 -7.94
N LYS A 294 20.11 -17.11 -7.66
CA LYS A 294 21.09 -17.12 -6.57
C LYS A 294 22.04 -15.93 -6.63
N ALA A 295 22.41 -15.48 -7.84
CA ALA A 295 23.26 -14.32 -8.05
C ALA A 295 22.59 -13.00 -7.60
N ASN A 296 21.25 -12.89 -7.72
CA ASN A 296 20.52 -11.72 -7.21
C ASN A 296 20.49 -11.71 -5.68
N PHE A 297 20.36 -12.89 -5.06
CA PHE A 297 20.44 -13.03 -3.59
C PHE A 297 21.84 -12.68 -3.05
N ASP A 298 22.89 -13.15 -3.73
CA ASP A 298 24.28 -12.89 -3.32
C ASP A 298 24.67 -11.41 -3.49
N LYS A 299 24.18 -10.74 -4.56
CA LYS A 299 24.36 -9.30 -4.76
C LYS A 299 23.67 -8.47 -3.69
N LEU A 300 22.45 -8.85 -3.27
CA LEU A 300 21.77 -8.18 -2.16
C LEU A 300 22.55 -8.35 -0.83
N LYS A 301 23.03 -9.56 -0.53
CA LYS A 301 23.83 -9.83 0.68
C LYS A 301 25.16 -9.09 0.71
N LEU A 302 25.85 -8.97 -0.42
CA LEU A 302 27.11 -8.20 -0.51
C LEU A 302 26.87 -6.72 -0.28
N LYS A 303 25.84 -6.13 -0.89
CA LYS A 303 25.49 -4.72 -0.69
C LYS A 303 25.03 -4.38 0.74
N LEU A 304 24.45 -5.33 1.46
CA LEU A 304 24.06 -5.16 2.88
C LEU A 304 25.27 -5.20 3.84
N LYS A 305 26.39 -5.84 3.45
CA LYS A 305 27.62 -5.86 4.25
C LYS A 305 28.47 -4.60 4.11
N ASP A 306 28.31 -3.88 3.01
CA ASP A 306 29.10 -2.65 2.75
C ASP A 306 28.44 -1.38 3.35
N ILE A 307 27.27 -1.52 4.01
CA ILE A 307 26.48 -0.41 4.60
C ILE A 307 26.49 -0.44 6.15
N ASN A 308 27.12 -1.44 6.76
CA ASN A 308 27.29 -1.53 8.25
C ASN A 308 28.70 -1.05 8.67
#